data_34a2b6552016cc945f2d1be48711602d
#
_entry.id   34a2b6552016cc945f2d1be48711602d
#
_cell.length_a   1.000
_cell.length_b   1.000
_cell.length_c   1.000
_cell.angle_alpha   90.00
_cell.angle_beta   90.00
_cell.angle_gamma   90.00
#
_symmetry.space_group_name_H-M   'P 1'
#
loop_
_entity.id
_entity.type
_entity.pdbx_description
1 polymer ?
#
loop_
_entity_poly.entity_id
_entity_poly.type
_entity_poly.pdbx_seq_one_letter_code
_entity_poly.pdbx_strand_id
1 'polypeptide(L)'
;MATIYDFKAQNNKGAEVEMSQYSGKVLLIVNTASKCGFTPQYDGLEALYQKYKDQGLVILGFPCDQFAHQEPGSDEEIAEFCRLNHGVTFPLMKKINVNGPEAHPIYEYLKAQAPTEEYKGLKAKASAALFKTISKSVEKDSDIKWNFTKFLISRDGAVIKRFPPTTEPADFEKDVQKMIG
;
A
#
# COMPACT_ATOMS: atom_id res chain seq x y z
N MET A 1 -8.24 22.32 -2.97
CA MET A 1 -8.05 21.19 -2.05
C MET A 1 -6.93 20.30 -2.55
N ALA A 2 -6.13 19.76 -1.64
CA ALA A 2 -5.06 18.84 -2.02
C ALA A 2 -5.61 17.54 -2.60
N THR A 3 -4.93 17.01 -3.61
CA THR A 3 -5.17 15.69 -4.16
C THR A 3 -3.88 14.88 -4.05
N ILE A 4 -3.93 13.60 -4.36
CA ILE A 4 -2.72 12.76 -4.37
C ILE A 4 -1.64 13.32 -5.31
N TYR A 5 -2.04 14.05 -6.34
CA TYR A 5 -1.13 14.59 -7.35
C TYR A 5 -0.26 15.76 -6.85
N ASP A 6 -0.57 16.34 -5.70
CA ASP A 6 0.20 17.42 -5.10
C ASP A 6 1.43 16.90 -4.31
N PHE A 7 1.62 15.60 -4.25
CA PHE A 7 2.66 14.95 -3.46
C PHE A 7 3.78 14.38 -4.33
N LYS A 8 4.93 14.19 -3.70
CA LYS A 8 6.12 13.57 -4.29
C LYS A 8 6.59 12.43 -3.42
N ALA A 9 7.27 11.47 -4.03
CA ALA A 9 7.94 10.38 -3.35
C ALA A 9 9.30 10.12 -4.00
N GLN A 10 10.07 9.19 -3.47
CA GLN A 10 11.28 8.70 -4.12
C GLN A 10 11.08 7.26 -4.53
N ASN A 11 11.59 6.89 -5.71
CA ASN A 11 11.62 5.49 -6.10
C ASN A 11 12.73 4.74 -5.35
N ASN A 12 12.83 3.43 -5.54
CA ASN A 12 13.82 2.60 -4.85
C ASN A 12 15.27 2.87 -5.26
N LYS A 13 15.50 3.75 -6.23
CA LYS A 13 16.83 4.22 -6.63
C LYS A 13 17.12 5.64 -6.12
N GLY A 14 16.20 6.21 -5.34
CA GLY A 14 16.32 7.55 -4.78
C GLY A 14 15.94 8.69 -5.72
N ALA A 15 15.45 8.40 -6.91
CA ALA A 15 14.97 9.43 -7.83
C ALA A 15 13.59 9.96 -7.41
N GLU A 16 13.39 11.27 -7.51
CA GLU A 16 12.11 11.91 -7.20
C GLU A 16 11.04 11.50 -8.21
N VAL A 17 9.86 11.19 -7.69
CA VAL A 17 8.67 10.81 -8.47
C VAL A 17 7.53 11.73 -8.06
N GLU A 18 7.06 12.54 -9.00
CA GLU A 18 5.86 13.34 -8.78
C GLU A 18 4.61 12.49 -9.00
N MET A 19 3.69 12.50 -8.03
CA MET A 19 2.47 11.70 -8.13
C MET A 19 1.57 12.19 -9.28
N SER A 20 1.74 13.42 -9.73
CA SER A 20 1.02 13.97 -10.88
C SER A 20 1.26 13.21 -12.19
N GLN A 21 2.40 12.50 -12.30
CA GLN A 21 2.67 11.66 -13.48
C GLN A 21 1.67 10.51 -13.65
N TYR A 22 0.95 10.16 -12.59
CA TYR A 22 -0.08 9.11 -12.60
C TYR A 22 -1.50 9.68 -12.82
N SER A 23 -1.63 10.94 -13.17
CA SER A 23 -2.93 11.57 -13.46
C SER A 23 -3.68 10.76 -14.53
N GLY A 24 -4.96 10.51 -14.29
CA GLY A 24 -5.78 9.70 -15.18
C GLY A 24 -5.64 8.19 -14.99
N LYS A 25 -4.76 7.74 -14.11
CA LYS A 25 -4.60 6.32 -13.76
C LYS A 25 -5.38 5.99 -12.50
N VAL A 26 -5.81 4.74 -12.39
CA VAL A 26 -6.29 4.19 -11.12
C VAL A 26 -5.07 3.76 -10.32
N LEU A 27 -4.95 4.24 -9.09
CA LEU A 27 -3.82 3.91 -8.23
C LEU A 27 -4.23 2.97 -7.10
N LEU A 28 -3.38 2.00 -6.82
CA LEU A 28 -3.43 1.19 -5.61
C LEU A 28 -2.12 1.39 -4.87
N ILE A 29 -2.17 2.04 -3.71
CA ILE A 29 -1.00 2.30 -2.88
C ILE A 29 -0.99 1.33 -1.72
N VAL A 30 0.12 0.60 -1.54
CA VAL A 30 0.26 -0.49 -0.56
C VAL A 30 1.55 -0.31 0.23
N ASN A 31 1.49 -0.40 1.55
CA ASN A 31 2.69 -0.51 2.37
C ASN A 31 3.08 -2.00 2.49
N THR A 32 4.33 -2.30 2.23
CA THR A 32 4.79 -3.67 1.99
C THR A 32 5.92 -4.10 2.91
N ALA A 33 6.12 -5.41 3.01
CA ALA A 33 7.21 -6.02 3.76
C ALA A 33 7.61 -7.39 3.18
N SER A 34 8.86 -7.77 3.38
CA SER A 34 9.43 -9.02 2.84
C SER A 34 9.34 -10.21 3.80
N LYS A 35 9.10 -9.96 5.09
CA LYS A 35 9.12 -10.99 6.16
C LYS A 35 7.81 -11.05 6.96
N CYS A 36 6.71 -10.76 6.31
CA CYS A 36 5.36 -10.74 6.90
C CYS A 36 4.57 -11.99 6.50
N GLY A 37 3.64 -12.42 7.34
CA GLY A 37 2.70 -13.48 6.99
C GLY A 37 1.83 -13.13 5.77
N PHE A 38 1.66 -11.84 5.47
CA PHE A 38 0.93 -11.36 4.29
C PHE A 38 1.81 -11.14 3.06
N THR A 39 3.13 -11.34 3.15
CA THR A 39 4.04 -11.17 2.02
C THR A 39 3.62 -11.94 0.76
N PRO A 40 3.00 -13.15 0.85
CA PRO A 40 2.44 -13.82 -0.33
C PRO A 40 1.41 -13.01 -1.11
N GLN A 41 0.83 -11.95 -0.55
CA GLN A 41 -0.07 -11.05 -1.28
C GLN A 41 0.62 -10.33 -2.44
N TYR A 42 1.95 -10.27 -2.47
CA TYR A 42 2.67 -9.78 -3.64
C TYR A 42 2.26 -10.52 -4.92
N ASP A 43 2.02 -11.83 -4.85
CA ASP A 43 1.61 -12.62 -6.01
C ASP A 43 0.25 -12.17 -6.55
N GLY A 44 -0.70 -11.95 -5.65
CA GLY A 44 -2.03 -11.46 -6.03
C GLY A 44 -2.02 -10.01 -6.53
N LEU A 45 -1.18 -9.15 -5.92
CA LEU A 45 -1.00 -7.77 -6.38
C LEU A 45 -0.38 -7.73 -7.78
N GLU A 46 0.63 -8.55 -8.04
CA GLU A 46 1.25 -8.62 -9.36
C GLU A 46 0.27 -9.17 -10.41
N ALA A 47 -0.51 -10.20 -10.07
CA ALA A 47 -1.54 -10.72 -10.96
C ALA A 47 -2.58 -9.65 -11.33
N LEU A 48 -3.01 -8.88 -10.33
CA LEU A 48 -3.94 -7.76 -10.53
C LEU A 48 -3.32 -6.69 -11.44
N TYR A 49 -2.06 -6.35 -11.19
CA TYR A 49 -1.32 -5.38 -11.99
C TYR A 49 -1.21 -5.82 -13.44
N GLN A 50 -0.78 -7.06 -13.70
CA GLN A 50 -0.66 -7.59 -15.05
C GLN A 50 -2.01 -7.59 -15.79
N LYS A 51 -3.09 -7.86 -15.08
CA LYS A 51 -4.43 -7.92 -15.65
C LYS A 51 -4.95 -6.55 -16.09
N TYR A 52 -4.66 -5.49 -15.34
CA TYR A 52 -5.29 -4.18 -15.54
C TYR A 52 -4.32 -3.04 -15.90
N LYS A 53 -3.00 -3.27 -15.94
CA LYS A 53 -2.03 -2.21 -16.24
C LYS A 53 -2.28 -1.51 -17.59
N ASP A 54 -2.66 -2.28 -18.61
CA ASP A 54 -2.94 -1.72 -19.94
C ASP A 54 -4.27 -0.95 -19.99
N GLN A 55 -5.12 -1.12 -18.97
CA GLN A 55 -6.36 -0.40 -18.80
C GLN A 55 -6.21 0.77 -17.81
N GLY A 56 -5.01 1.03 -17.34
CA GLY A 56 -4.68 2.20 -16.53
C GLY A 56 -4.51 1.97 -15.05
N LEU A 57 -4.38 0.72 -14.58
CA LEU A 57 -4.03 0.45 -13.19
C LEU A 57 -2.52 0.63 -12.96
N VAL A 58 -2.18 1.37 -11.92
CA VAL A 58 -0.81 1.44 -11.38
C VAL A 58 -0.84 1.01 -9.91
N ILE A 59 0.05 0.11 -9.53
CA ILE A 59 0.28 -0.27 -8.13
C ILE A 59 1.61 0.32 -7.70
N LEU A 60 1.61 1.01 -6.55
CA LEU A 60 2.82 1.56 -5.95
C LEU A 60 3.05 0.87 -4.61
N GLY A 61 4.17 0.15 -4.49
CA GLY A 61 4.59 -0.50 -3.26
C GLY A 61 5.54 0.40 -2.47
N PHE A 62 5.17 0.70 -1.23
CA PHE A 62 6.01 1.46 -0.29
C PHE A 62 6.47 0.52 0.82
N PRO A 63 7.72 0.03 0.79
CA PRO A 63 8.25 -0.78 1.88
C PRO A 63 8.27 0.02 3.18
N CYS A 64 7.96 -0.64 4.31
CA CYS A 64 7.92 -0.02 5.63
C CYS A 64 8.35 -1.03 6.69
N ASP A 65 9.26 -0.61 7.59
CA ASP A 65 9.82 -1.48 8.64
C ASP A 65 9.19 -1.26 10.02
N GLN A 66 8.08 -0.51 10.10
CA GLN A 66 7.46 -0.15 11.39
C GLN A 66 6.66 -1.27 12.05
N PHE A 67 6.42 -2.37 11.34
CA PHE A 67 5.56 -3.46 11.83
C PHE A 67 6.41 -4.69 12.12
N ALA A 68 6.87 -4.80 13.38
CA ALA A 68 7.70 -5.88 13.91
C ALA A 68 9.01 -6.07 13.13
N HIS A 69 9.56 -5.01 12.54
CA HIS A 69 10.80 -5.05 11.75
C HIS A 69 10.77 -6.11 10.65
N GLN A 70 9.65 -6.23 9.96
CA GLN A 70 9.46 -7.22 8.89
C GLN A 70 9.96 -6.75 7.52
N GLU A 71 10.60 -5.57 7.45
CA GLU A 71 11.26 -5.05 6.24
C GLU A 71 12.63 -4.45 6.56
N PRO A 72 13.60 -5.24 7.07
CA PRO A 72 14.88 -4.70 7.53
C PRO A 72 15.88 -4.43 6.41
N GLY A 73 15.65 -4.94 5.20
CA GLY A 73 16.59 -4.83 4.08
C GLY A 73 16.72 -3.43 3.51
N SER A 74 17.75 -3.23 2.69
CA SER A 74 17.90 -2.02 1.88
C SER A 74 16.89 -2.00 0.74
N ASP A 75 16.71 -0.83 0.10
CA ASP A 75 15.83 -0.71 -1.06
C ASP A 75 16.23 -1.66 -2.20
N GLU A 76 17.52 -1.87 -2.40
CA GLU A 76 18.06 -2.82 -3.39
C GLU A 76 17.72 -4.27 -3.04
N GLU A 77 17.95 -4.66 -1.79
CA GLU A 77 17.62 -6.01 -1.30
C GLU A 77 16.13 -6.31 -1.40
N ILE A 78 15.29 -5.34 -1.08
CA ILE A 78 13.83 -5.44 -1.20
C ILE A 78 13.42 -5.63 -2.65
N ALA A 79 13.97 -4.83 -3.56
CA ALA A 79 13.67 -4.94 -4.98
C ALA A 79 14.07 -6.30 -5.54
N GLU A 80 15.24 -6.80 -5.18
CA GLU A 80 15.70 -8.13 -5.58
C GLU A 80 14.82 -9.25 -5.02
N PHE A 81 14.47 -9.17 -3.73
CA PHE A 81 13.55 -10.11 -3.11
C PHE A 81 12.22 -10.18 -3.85
N CYS A 82 11.61 -9.03 -4.13
CA CYS A 82 10.33 -8.95 -4.81
C CYS A 82 10.40 -9.54 -6.22
N ARG A 83 11.48 -9.23 -6.95
CA ARG A 83 11.68 -9.75 -8.31
C ARG A 83 11.89 -11.25 -8.33
N LEU A 84 12.77 -11.76 -7.46
CA LEU A 84 13.16 -13.18 -7.48
C LEU A 84 12.08 -14.10 -6.89
N ASN A 85 11.39 -13.67 -5.84
CA ASN A 85 10.45 -14.52 -5.09
C ASN A 85 9.00 -14.34 -5.53
N HIS A 86 8.62 -13.19 -6.07
CA HIS A 86 7.23 -12.88 -6.40
C HIS A 86 7.03 -12.31 -7.80
N GLY A 87 8.10 -12.16 -8.57
CA GLY A 87 8.04 -11.65 -9.94
C GLY A 87 7.43 -10.26 -10.07
N VAL A 88 7.57 -9.42 -9.04
CA VAL A 88 6.96 -8.08 -9.00
C VAL A 88 7.51 -7.20 -10.10
N THR A 89 6.61 -6.62 -10.90
CA THR A 89 6.94 -5.66 -11.98
C THR A 89 6.31 -4.29 -11.75
N PHE A 90 5.35 -4.14 -10.81
CA PHE A 90 4.84 -2.82 -10.48
C PHE A 90 5.90 -1.99 -9.72
N PRO A 91 5.82 -0.64 -9.80
CA PRO A 91 6.82 0.23 -9.17
C PRO A 91 6.95 0.03 -7.67
N LEU A 92 8.20 -0.12 -7.22
CA LEU A 92 8.56 -0.10 -5.80
C LEU A 92 9.21 1.23 -5.49
N MET A 93 8.75 1.84 -4.41
CA MET A 93 9.24 3.12 -3.92
C MET A 93 10.28 2.90 -2.82
N LYS A 94 10.99 3.96 -2.45
CA LYS A 94 11.91 3.95 -1.31
C LYS A 94 11.17 3.60 -0.03
N LYS A 95 11.84 2.85 0.86
CA LYS A 95 11.31 2.53 2.18
C LYS A 95 10.99 3.81 2.97
N ILE A 96 9.81 3.84 3.59
CA ILE A 96 9.29 5.01 4.32
C ILE A 96 8.67 4.59 5.66
N ASN A 97 8.40 5.58 6.50
CA ASN A 97 7.49 5.44 7.63
C ASN A 97 6.07 5.84 7.21
N VAL A 98 5.08 5.14 7.72
CA VAL A 98 3.67 5.40 7.42
C VAL A 98 2.89 5.94 8.63
N ASN A 99 3.44 5.79 9.84
CA ASN A 99 2.88 6.26 11.10
C ASN A 99 3.89 7.11 11.88
N GLY A 100 3.38 7.93 12.81
CA GLY A 100 4.19 8.72 13.71
C GLY A 100 4.67 10.04 13.12
N PRO A 101 5.54 10.77 13.84
CA PRO A 101 5.96 12.11 13.43
C PRO A 101 6.80 12.15 12.15
N GLU A 102 7.40 11.03 11.77
CA GLU A 102 8.20 10.91 10.54
C GLU A 102 7.45 10.23 9.39
N ALA A 103 6.13 10.09 9.51
CA ALA A 103 5.32 9.51 8.46
C ALA A 103 5.44 10.32 7.17
N HIS A 104 5.53 9.61 6.05
CA HIS A 104 5.62 10.25 4.74
C HIS A 104 4.35 11.07 4.47
N PRO A 105 4.45 12.29 3.89
CA PRO A 105 3.30 13.15 3.62
C PRO A 105 2.17 12.47 2.84
N ILE A 106 2.50 11.59 1.90
CA ILE A 106 1.51 10.80 1.17
C ILE A 106 0.65 9.98 2.13
N TYR A 107 1.26 9.30 3.11
CA TYR A 107 0.53 8.49 4.08
C TYR A 107 -0.27 9.32 5.08
N GLU A 108 0.22 10.48 5.47
CA GLU A 108 -0.58 11.42 6.27
C GLU A 108 -1.86 11.82 5.52
N TYR A 109 -1.71 12.14 4.24
CA TYR A 109 -2.83 12.46 3.36
C TYR A 109 -3.81 11.27 3.22
N LEU A 110 -3.29 10.09 2.89
CA LEU A 110 -4.12 8.89 2.70
C LEU A 110 -4.91 8.53 3.95
N LYS A 111 -4.26 8.57 5.12
CA LYS A 111 -4.93 8.30 6.42
C LYS A 111 -6.00 9.32 6.74
N ALA A 112 -5.79 10.58 6.39
CA ALA A 112 -6.78 11.65 6.59
C ALA A 112 -8.00 11.47 5.67
N GLN A 113 -7.78 11.07 4.42
CA GLN A 113 -8.85 10.88 3.44
C GLN A 113 -9.65 9.59 3.66
N ALA A 114 -9.00 8.52 4.12
CA ALA A 114 -9.62 7.23 4.40
C ALA A 114 -9.16 6.73 5.78
N PRO A 115 -9.72 7.27 6.88
CA PRO A 115 -9.25 6.98 8.22
C PRO A 115 -9.68 5.62 8.78
N THR A 116 -10.59 4.92 8.11
CA THR A 116 -11.16 3.66 8.60
C THR A 116 -11.00 2.53 7.59
N GLU A 117 -10.97 1.32 8.11
CA GLU A 117 -10.95 0.09 7.33
C GLU A 117 -11.88 -0.94 7.95
N GLU A 118 -12.43 -1.82 7.13
CA GLU A 118 -13.40 -2.83 7.56
C GLU A 118 -12.77 -4.22 7.58
N TYR A 119 -12.74 -4.84 8.77
CA TYR A 119 -12.30 -6.21 8.96
C TYR A 119 -13.51 -7.14 8.89
N LYS A 120 -13.57 -7.98 7.84
CA LYS A 120 -14.70 -8.88 7.59
C LYS A 120 -14.43 -10.27 8.13
N GLY A 121 -15.33 -10.78 8.96
CA GLY A 121 -15.27 -12.11 9.54
C GLY A 121 -14.47 -12.19 10.84
N LEU A 122 -14.64 -13.27 11.57
CA LEU A 122 -14.04 -13.49 12.89
C LEU A 122 -12.51 -13.53 12.83
N LYS A 123 -11.95 -14.19 11.83
CA LYS A 123 -10.50 -14.30 11.66
C LYS A 123 -9.86 -12.93 11.41
N ALA A 124 -10.47 -12.11 10.56
CA ALA A 124 -9.98 -10.76 10.27
C ALA A 124 -10.06 -9.86 11.51
N LYS A 125 -11.16 -9.93 12.25
CA LYS A 125 -11.34 -9.18 13.50
C LYS A 125 -10.35 -9.59 14.58
N ALA A 126 -10.03 -10.88 14.68
CA ALA A 126 -8.99 -11.37 15.58
C ALA A 126 -7.62 -10.83 15.18
N SER A 127 -7.31 -10.80 13.88
CA SER A 127 -6.07 -10.19 13.36
C SER A 127 -5.99 -8.70 13.70
N ALA A 128 -7.09 -7.97 13.55
CA ALA A 128 -7.15 -6.54 13.90
C ALA A 128 -6.82 -6.30 15.38
N ALA A 129 -7.36 -7.13 16.28
CA ALA A 129 -7.07 -7.07 17.71
C ALA A 129 -5.57 -7.35 17.98
N LEU A 130 -5.01 -8.35 17.30
CA LEU A 130 -3.60 -8.69 17.41
C LEU A 130 -2.70 -7.54 16.94
N PHE A 131 -3.00 -6.94 15.79
CA PHE A 131 -2.22 -5.82 15.27
C PHE A 131 -2.16 -4.65 16.25
N LYS A 132 -3.27 -4.30 16.89
CA LYS A 132 -3.32 -3.26 17.92
C LYS A 132 -2.40 -3.56 19.10
N THR A 133 -2.24 -4.84 19.43
CA THR A 133 -1.42 -5.27 20.57
C THR A 133 0.08 -5.24 20.23
N ILE A 134 0.46 -5.67 19.03
CA ILE A 134 1.88 -5.84 18.66
C ILE A 134 2.47 -4.65 17.90
N SER A 135 1.64 -3.79 17.32
CA SER A 135 2.08 -2.66 16.51
C SER A 135 2.37 -1.44 17.39
N LYS A 136 3.65 -1.17 17.60
CA LYS A 136 4.12 -0.07 18.47
C LYS A 136 3.95 1.32 17.84
N SER A 137 3.77 1.39 16.53
CA SER A 137 3.63 2.66 15.80
C SER A 137 2.19 3.18 15.73
N VAL A 138 1.22 2.40 16.21
CA VAL A 138 -0.20 2.77 16.18
C VAL A 138 -0.56 3.58 17.41
N GLU A 139 -0.86 4.86 17.21
CA GLU A 139 -1.29 5.79 18.28
C GLU A 139 -2.73 6.28 18.05
N LYS A 140 -3.15 6.38 16.80
CA LYS A 140 -4.48 6.91 16.41
C LYS A 140 -5.27 5.82 15.67
N ASP A 141 -6.59 5.94 15.70
CA ASP A 141 -7.48 5.01 14.98
C ASP A 141 -7.24 5.02 13.46
N SER A 142 -6.83 6.16 12.91
CA SER A 142 -6.53 6.28 11.48
C SER A 142 -5.18 5.69 11.08
N ASP A 143 -4.29 5.39 12.02
CA ASP A 143 -2.97 4.85 11.72
C ASP A 143 -3.05 3.50 11.01
N ILE A 144 -2.02 3.22 10.22
CA ILE A 144 -1.86 1.94 9.56
C ILE A 144 -1.58 0.88 10.64
N LYS A 145 -2.36 -0.19 10.64
CA LYS A 145 -2.31 -1.22 11.69
C LYS A 145 -1.25 -2.28 11.44
N TRP A 146 -0.99 -2.59 10.17
CA TRP A 146 -0.03 -3.62 9.78
C TRP A 146 0.38 -3.48 8.31
N ASN A 147 1.34 -4.33 7.87
CA ASN A 147 1.76 -4.41 6.48
C ASN A 147 0.60 -4.82 5.55
N PHE A 148 0.68 -4.42 4.29
CA PHE A 148 -0.29 -4.73 3.23
C PHE A 148 -1.68 -4.12 3.45
N THR A 149 -1.73 -2.92 4.04
CA THR A 149 -2.89 -2.03 3.96
C THR A 149 -2.91 -1.39 2.57
N LYS A 150 -4.07 -1.32 1.93
CA LYS A 150 -4.21 -0.84 0.55
C LYS A 150 -5.13 0.38 0.51
N PHE A 151 -4.76 1.36 -0.32
CA PHE A 151 -5.60 2.52 -0.63
C PHE A 151 -5.89 2.53 -2.13
N LEU A 152 -7.18 2.56 -2.49
CA LEU A 152 -7.64 2.66 -3.87
C LEU A 152 -7.97 4.11 -4.21
N ILE A 153 -7.41 4.61 -5.30
CA ILE A 153 -7.51 6.01 -5.74
C ILE A 153 -8.05 6.03 -7.17
N SER A 154 -9.09 6.82 -7.39
CA SER A 154 -9.71 6.97 -8.70
C SER A 154 -8.86 7.79 -9.67
N ARG A 155 -9.25 7.80 -10.95
CA ARG A 155 -8.52 8.47 -12.03
C ARG A 155 -8.37 9.98 -11.83
N ASP A 156 -9.26 10.59 -11.06
CA ASP A 156 -9.21 12.02 -10.72
C ASP A 156 -8.43 12.33 -9.43
N GLY A 157 -7.82 11.32 -8.82
CA GLY A 157 -6.99 11.48 -7.63
C GLY A 157 -7.75 11.42 -6.30
N ALA A 158 -9.03 11.10 -6.31
CA ALA A 158 -9.81 10.93 -5.07
C ALA A 158 -9.52 9.59 -4.41
N VAL A 159 -9.30 9.59 -3.10
CA VAL A 159 -9.13 8.36 -2.32
C VAL A 159 -10.51 7.75 -2.08
N ILE A 160 -10.74 6.60 -2.70
CA ILE A 160 -12.07 5.96 -2.73
C ILE A 160 -12.28 5.03 -1.55
N LYS A 161 -11.25 4.23 -1.20
CA LYS A 161 -11.40 3.20 -0.17
C LYS A 161 -10.06 2.74 0.38
N ARG A 162 -10.07 2.34 1.63
CA ARG A 162 -8.94 1.70 2.32
C ARG A 162 -9.32 0.26 2.64
N PHE A 163 -8.42 -0.67 2.32
CA PHE A 163 -8.59 -2.09 2.63
C PHE A 163 -7.56 -2.52 3.68
N PRO A 164 -7.98 -3.27 4.72
CA PRO A 164 -7.06 -3.75 5.74
C PRO A 164 -6.11 -4.84 5.20
N PRO A 165 -5.05 -5.16 5.94
CA PRO A 165 -4.11 -6.21 5.56
C PRO A 165 -4.77 -7.57 5.23
N THR A 166 -5.84 -7.90 5.95
CA THR A 166 -6.55 -9.19 5.81
C THR A 166 -7.37 -9.31 4.52
N THR A 167 -7.62 -8.20 3.82
CA THR A 167 -8.35 -8.22 2.54
C THR A 167 -7.39 -8.56 1.41
N GLU A 168 -7.56 -9.73 0.83
CA GLU A 168 -6.72 -10.23 -0.27
C GLU A 168 -6.98 -9.48 -1.57
N PRO A 169 -6.01 -9.40 -2.50
CA PRO A 169 -6.23 -8.77 -3.80
C PRO A 169 -7.44 -9.29 -4.58
N ALA A 170 -7.71 -10.60 -4.52
CA ALA A 170 -8.88 -11.19 -5.15
C ALA A 170 -10.20 -10.66 -4.58
N ASP A 171 -10.21 -10.28 -3.30
CA ASP A 171 -11.42 -9.83 -2.61
C ASP A 171 -11.81 -8.40 -2.99
N PHE A 172 -10.86 -7.58 -3.42
CA PHE A 172 -11.15 -6.19 -3.84
C PHE A 172 -11.00 -5.95 -5.35
N GLU A 173 -10.78 -6.98 -6.14
CA GLU A 173 -10.67 -6.85 -7.60
C GLU A 173 -11.90 -6.15 -8.22
N LYS A 174 -13.09 -6.42 -7.69
CA LYS A 174 -14.32 -5.77 -8.15
C LYS A 174 -14.32 -4.26 -7.96
N ASP A 175 -13.73 -3.80 -6.85
CA ASP A 175 -13.59 -2.36 -6.58
C ASP A 175 -12.64 -1.73 -7.62
N VAL A 176 -11.55 -2.40 -7.94
CA VAL A 176 -10.61 -1.98 -9.00
C VAL A 176 -11.31 -1.91 -10.35
N GLN A 177 -12.07 -2.94 -10.72
CA GLN A 177 -12.82 -2.98 -11.98
C GLN A 177 -13.78 -1.79 -12.12
N LYS A 178 -14.47 -1.40 -11.05
CA LYS A 178 -15.36 -0.25 -11.05
C LYS A 178 -14.63 1.05 -11.34
N MET A 179 -13.40 1.19 -10.84
CA MET A 179 -12.59 2.40 -11.08
C MET A 179 -12.00 2.43 -12.49
N ILE A 180 -11.67 1.25 -13.01
CA ILE A 180 -11.13 1.10 -14.37
C ILE A 180 -12.21 1.45 -15.42
N GLY A 181 -13.43 1.06 -15.17
CA GLY A 181 -14.58 1.29 -16.07
C GLY A 181 -14.81 0.13 -17.00
#